data_d699a21618a4da781c3716e2ab7ed3ad
#
_entry.id   d699a21618a4da781c3716e2ab7ed3ad
#
_cell.length_a   1.000
_cell.length_b   1.000
_cell.length_c   1.000
_cell.angle_alpha   90.00
_cell.angle_beta   90.00
_cell.angle_gamma   90.00
#
_symmetry.space_group_name_H-M   'P 1'
#
loop_
_entity.id
_entity.type
_entity.pdbx_description
1 polymer ?
#
loop_
_entity_poly.entity_id
_entity_poly.type
_entity_poly.pdbx_seq_one_letter_code
_entity_poly.pdbx_strand_id
1 'polypeptide(L)'
;MPVETLSDEQQPKRRVLDTIIATHQAAMGNYAEARKEAIKECVFTLFNRLAAVKVMEDRELFPEVIRRRAEHGNLSYSHKMWLEEHPEERSAERMGLKNFLRDKFAELFDDFGIPLFKADHPYAILPTADELDEIITAFNSIELDEQCGEDIWKGDDILGWMYENFNA
;
A
#
# COMPACT_ATOMS: atom_id res chain seq x y z
N MET A 1 -12.40 16.73 14.26
CA MET A 1 -11.67 16.44 15.50
C MET A 1 -10.40 17.28 15.51
N PRO A 2 -10.11 18.06 16.56
CA PRO A 2 -8.91 18.88 16.64
C PRO A 2 -7.62 18.02 16.60
N VAL A 3 -6.54 18.56 16.02
CA VAL A 3 -5.28 17.81 15.87
C VAL A 3 -4.69 17.40 17.21
N GLU A 4 -4.86 18.23 18.24
CA GLU A 4 -4.34 18.01 19.59
C GLU A 4 -4.97 16.81 20.33
N THR A 5 -6.09 16.28 19.83
CA THR A 5 -6.77 15.10 20.39
C THR A 5 -6.32 13.79 19.73
N LEU A 6 -5.44 13.88 18.74
CA LEU A 6 -4.90 12.73 18.01
C LEU A 6 -3.62 12.23 18.70
N SER A 7 -3.32 10.94 18.54
CA SER A 7 -2.06 10.36 18.99
C SER A 7 -0.85 11.00 18.26
N ASP A 8 0.33 10.88 18.85
CA ASP A 8 1.58 11.40 18.26
C ASP A 8 1.85 10.83 16.86
N GLU A 9 1.43 9.59 16.59
CA GLU A 9 1.53 8.96 15.27
C GLU A 9 0.49 9.53 14.27
N GLN A 10 -0.70 9.88 14.74
CA GLN A 10 -1.78 10.39 13.90
C GLN A 10 -1.63 11.86 13.53
N GLN A 11 -1.00 12.65 14.36
CA GLN A 11 -0.85 14.10 14.13
C GLN A 11 -0.09 14.43 12.84
N PRO A 12 1.09 13.83 12.52
CA PRO A 12 1.78 14.13 11.27
C PRO A 12 0.96 13.70 10.05
N LYS A 13 0.29 12.55 10.10
CA LYS A 13 -0.59 12.08 9.01
C LYS A 13 -1.74 13.07 8.77
N ARG A 14 -2.35 13.58 9.85
CA ARG A 14 -3.42 14.56 9.75
C ARG A 14 -2.94 15.86 9.11
N ARG A 15 -1.75 16.35 9.44
CA ARG A 15 -1.18 17.55 8.83
C ARG A 15 -0.94 17.39 7.33
N VAL A 16 -0.44 16.22 6.93
CA VAL A 16 -0.26 15.91 5.50
C VAL A 16 -1.61 15.90 4.79
N LEU A 17 -2.61 15.22 5.34
CA LEU A 17 -3.98 15.19 4.78
C LEU A 17 -4.59 16.60 4.69
N ASP A 18 -4.46 17.42 5.73
CA ASP A 18 -4.98 18.79 5.71
C ASP A 18 -4.30 19.64 4.62
N THR A 19 -3.01 19.43 4.37
CA THR A 19 -2.26 20.10 3.29
C THR A 19 -2.79 19.65 1.92
N ILE A 20 -2.99 18.36 1.72
CA ILE A 20 -3.56 17.80 0.47
C ILE A 20 -4.96 18.35 0.24
N ILE A 21 -5.81 18.30 1.28
CA ILE A 21 -7.19 18.82 1.19
C ILE A 21 -7.20 20.32 0.85
N ALA A 22 -6.33 21.11 1.48
CA ALA A 22 -6.23 22.54 1.19
C ALA A 22 -5.83 22.82 -0.27
N THR A 23 -4.93 22.00 -0.83
CA THR A 23 -4.54 22.10 -2.24
C THR A 23 -5.73 21.82 -3.16
N HIS A 24 -6.46 20.74 -2.93
CA HIS A 24 -7.67 20.43 -3.70
C HIS A 24 -8.77 21.48 -3.51
N GLN A 25 -8.94 21.99 -2.27
CA GLN A 25 -9.95 23.01 -1.98
C GLN A 25 -9.70 24.32 -2.74
N ALA A 26 -8.44 24.71 -2.90
CA ALA A 26 -8.06 25.89 -3.67
C ALA A 26 -8.50 25.78 -5.16
N ALA A 27 -8.52 24.57 -5.70
CA ALA A 27 -8.95 24.30 -7.07
C ALA A 27 -10.48 24.11 -7.20
N MET A 28 -11.10 23.45 -6.23
CA MET A 28 -12.52 23.01 -6.29
C MET A 28 -13.49 23.94 -5.57
N GLY A 29 -13.01 24.78 -4.65
CA GLY A 29 -13.82 25.74 -3.88
C GLY A 29 -14.73 25.12 -2.81
N ASN A 30 -14.79 23.77 -2.69
CA ASN A 30 -15.64 23.04 -1.77
C ASN A 30 -14.82 22.06 -0.92
N TYR A 31 -14.87 22.21 0.40
CA TYR A 31 -14.09 21.37 1.32
C TYR A 31 -14.53 19.88 1.28
N ALA A 32 -15.81 19.58 1.19
CA ALA A 32 -16.30 18.21 1.19
C ALA A 32 -15.84 17.44 -0.05
N GLU A 33 -15.88 18.07 -1.21
CA GLU A 33 -15.38 17.52 -2.47
C GLU A 33 -13.85 17.39 -2.45
N ALA A 34 -13.16 18.42 -1.99
CA ALA A 34 -11.69 18.40 -1.86
C ALA A 34 -11.22 17.26 -0.94
N ARG A 35 -11.92 17.05 0.19
CA ARG A 35 -11.63 15.94 1.10
C ARG A 35 -11.86 14.58 0.44
N LYS A 36 -12.96 14.45 -0.31
CA LYS A 36 -13.27 13.20 -1.03
C LYS A 36 -12.17 12.88 -2.06
N GLU A 37 -11.76 13.88 -2.82
CA GLU A 37 -10.72 13.71 -3.82
C GLU A 37 -9.36 13.37 -3.19
N ALA A 38 -8.98 14.06 -2.12
CA ALA A 38 -7.75 13.76 -1.37
C ALA A 38 -7.71 12.30 -0.88
N ILE A 39 -8.82 11.80 -0.35
CA ILE A 39 -8.93 10.41 0.10
C ILE A 39 -8.82 9.46 -1.11
N LYS A 40 -9.51 9.77 -2.21
CA LYS A 40 -9.45 8.97 -3.45
C LYS A 40 -8.01 8.83 -3.95
N GLU A 41 -7.26 9.92 -4.00
CA GLU A 41 -5.86 9.92 -4.41
C GLU A 41 -4.95 9.08 -3.49
N CYS A 42 -5.15 9.16 -2.18
CA CYS A 42 -4.40 8.32 -1.23
C CYS A 42 -4.71 6.83 -1.42
N VAL A 43 -6.00 6.48 -1.56
CA VAL A 43 -6.43 5.09 -1.80
C VAL A 43 -5.88 4.58 -3.13
N PHE A 44 -5.97 5.36 -4.18
CA PHE A 44 -5.45 5.03 -5.50
C PHE A 44 -3.93 4.82 -5.50
N THR A 45 -3.20 5.68 -4.80
CA THR A 45 -1.74 5.55 -4.67
C THR A 45 -1.35 4.27 -3.95
N LEU A 46 -2.01 3.94 -2.83
CA LEU A 46 -1.75 2.69 -2.10
C LEU A 46 -2.09 1.47 -2.96
N PHE A 47 -3.27 1.47 -3.58
CA PHE A 47 -3.70 0.38 -4.45
C PHE A 47 -2.70 0.12 -5.58
N ASN A 48 -2.27 1.18 -6.28
CA ASN A 48 -1.29 1.06 -7.36
C ASN A 48 0.07 0.54 -6.86
N ARG A 49 0.52 0.95 -5.68
CA ARG A 49 1.74 0.43 -5.06
C ARG A 49 1.65 -1.08 -4.84
N LEU A 50 0.58 -1.53 -4.19
CA LEU A 50 0.39 -2.95 -3.89
C LEU A 50 0.21 -3.78 -5.16
N ALA A 51 -0.58 -3.29 -6.12
CA ALA A 51 -0.79 -3.97 -7.40
C ALA A 51 0.50 -4.08 -8.23
N ALA A 52 1.30 -3.00 -8.29
CA ALA A 52 2.58 -3.03 -8.97
C ALA A 52 3.54 -4.05 -8.33
N VAL A 53 3.65 -4.06 -7.01
CA VAL A 53 4.45 -5.06 -6.28
C VAL A 53 3.94 -6.46 -6.58
N LYS A 54 2.61 -6.68 -6.56
CA LYS A 54 2.00 -7.97 -6.84
C LYS A 54 2.34 -8.47 -8.24
N VAL A 55 2.25 -7.61 -9.26
CA VAL A 55 2.65 -7.94 -10.63
C VAL A 55 4.14 -8.26 -10.73
N MET A 56 4.99 -7.50 -10.03
CA MET A 56 6.43 -7.74 -10.04
C MET A 56 6.81 -9.08 -9.40
N GLU A 57 6.19 -9.44 -8.27
CA GLU A 57 6.45 -10.74 -7.63
C GLU A 57 5.97 -11.92 -8.48
N ASP A 58 4.77 -11.83 -9.11
CA ASP A 58 4.25 -12.89 -9.95
C ASP A 58 5.03 -13.07 -11.27
N ARG A 59 5.70 -12.02 -11.72
CA ARG A 59 6.63 -12.06 -12.86
C ARG A 59 8.06 -12.39 -12.46
N GLU A 60 8.30 -12.74 -11.19
CA GLU A 60 9.62 -13.06 -10.65
C GLU A 60 10.66 -11.93 -10.80
N LEU A 61 10.19 -10.69 -10.90
CA LEU A 61 11.04 -9.49 -10.96
C LEU A 61 11.43 -9.00 -9.56
N PHE A 62 10.68 -9.42 -8.54
CA PHE A 62 10.88 -9.05 -7.15
C PHE A 62 10.45 -10.20 -6.23
N PRO A 63 11.08 -10.38 -5.05
CA PRO A 63 10.68 -11.42 -4.10
C PRO A 63 9.24 -11.22 -3.60
N GLU A 64 8.58 -12.30 -3.16
CA GLU A 64 7.21 -12.25 -2.65
C GLU A 64 7.09 -11.30 -1.44
N VAL A 65 6.34 -10.22 -1.62
CA VAL A 65 6.03 -9.19 -0.61
C VAL A 65 4.55 -9.28 -0.20
N ILE A 66 3.66 -9.51 -1.18
CA ILE A 66 2.22 -9.55 -0.99
C ILE A 66 1.75 -11.00 -0.79
N ARG A 67 2.26 -11.94 -1.58
CA ARG A 67 1.88 -13.36 -1.52
C ARG A 67 2.27 -13.97 -0.18
N ARG A 68 1.28 -14.52 0.52
CA ARG A 68 1.46 -15.21 1.79
C ARG A 68 1.57 -16.71 1.61
N ARG A 69 2.42 -17.35 2.40
CA ARG A 69 2.63 -18.80 2.36
C ARG A 69 2.44 -19.41 3.75
N ALA A 70 1.75 -20.56 3.82
CA ALA A 70 1.55 -21.30 5.06
C ALA A 70 2.87 -21.72 5.69
N GLU A 71 3.86 -22.13 4.87
CA GLU A 71 5.20 -22.50 5.31
C GLU A 71 6.02 -21.35 5.91
N HIS A 72 5.57 -20.11 5.70
CA HIS A 72 6.14 -18.89 6.29
C HIS A 72 5.29 -18.34 7.44
N GLY A 73 4.37 -19.14 8.00
CA GLY A 73 3.47 -18.72 9.08
C GLY A 73 2.44 -17.69 8.64
N ASN A 74 1.94 -17.81 7.41
CA ASN A 74 1.04 -16.86 6.75
C ASN A 74 1.63 -15.45 6.53
N LEU A 75 2.95 -15.36 6.47
CA LEU A 75 3.67 -14.19 6.01
C LEU A 75 4.12 -14.39 4.55
N SER A 76 4.48 -13.31 3.88
CA SER A 76 5.24 -13.40 2.63
C SER A 76 6.69 -13.79 2.94
N TYR A 77 7.38 -14.33 1.93
CA TYR A 77 8.80 -14.66 2.07
C TYR A 77 9.63 -13.45 2.53
N SER A 78 9.43 -12.30 1.87
CA SER A 78 10.18 -11.08 2.21
C SER A 78 9.87 -10.57 3.62
N HIS A 79 8.61 -10.66 4.08
CA HIS A 79 8.24 -10.23 5.44
C HIS A 79 8.89 -11.13 6.50
N LYS A 80 8.91 -12.44 6.26
CA LYS A 80 9.59 -13.39 7.15
C LYS A 80 11.09 -13.07 7.25
N MET A 81 11.77 -12.85 6.11
CA MET A 81 13.19 -12.52 6.10
C MET A 81 13.47 -11.18 6.76
N TRP A 82 12.64 -10.16 6.49
CA TRP A 82 12.74 -8.85 7.12
C TRP A 82 12.63 -8.92 8.65
N LEU A 83 11.76 -9.79 9.20
CA LEU A 83 11.63 -10.02 10.64
C LEU A 83 12.85 -10.74 11.27
N GLU A 84 13.68 -11.37 10.50
CA GLU A 84 14.96 -11.92 10.99
C GLU A 84 16.00 -10.81 11.19
N GLU A 85 15.93 -9.75 10.37
CA GLU A 85 16.76 -8.56 10.47
C GLU A 85 16.23 -7.53 11.47
N HIS A 86 14.90 -7.56 11.72
CA HIS A 86 14.17 -6.64 12.62
C HIS A 86 13.39 -7.43 13.70
N PRO A 87 14.09 -8.16 14.59
CA PRO A 87 13.44 -9.04 15.57
C PRO A 87 12.53 -8.29 16.57
N GLU A 88 12.77 -7.01 16.81
CA GLU A 88 11.95 -6.12 17.64
C GLU A 88 10.54 -5.93 17.08
N GLU A 89 10.39 -5.97 15.77
CA GLU A 89 9.10 -5.77 15.08
C GLU A 89 8.15 -7.00 15.20
N ARG A 90 8.65 -8.13 15.67
CA ARG A 90 7.81 -9.34 15.92
C ARG A 90 6.71 -9.10 16.94
N SER A 91 6.93 -8.17 17.88
CA SER A 91 5.95 -7.78 18.90
C SER A 91 5.09 -6.57 18.49
N ALA A 92 5.41 -5.93 17.36
CA ALA A 92 4.64 -4.80 16.84
C ALA A 92 3.32 -5.27 16.20
N GLU A 93 2.42 -4.32 15.98
CA GLU A 93 1.13 -4.56 15.35
C GLU A 93 1.29 -5.21 13.98
N ARG A 94 0.63 -6.36 13.78
CA ARG A 94 0.79 -7.19 12.57
C ARG A 94 2.24 -7.48 12.20
N MET A 95 3.08 -7.72 13.22
CA MET A 95 4.51 -8.00 13.05
C MET A 95 5.21 -6.94 12.18
N GLY A 96 5.00 -5.67 12.51
CA GLY A 96 5.64 -4.55 11.84
C GLY A 96 5.23 -4.34 10.38
N LEU A 97 4.07 -4.85 9.94
CA LEU A 97 3.62 -4.83 8.54
C LEU A 97 3.76 -3.45 7.87
N LYS A 98 3.45 -2.36 8.58
CA LYS A 98 3.58 -1.00 8.03
C LYS A 98 5.03 -0.61 7.77
N ASN A 99 5.93 -0.92 8.71
CA ASN A 99 7.35 -0.61 8.58
C ASN A 99 7.97 -1.49 7.49
N PHE A 100 7.64 -2.78 7.47
CA PHE A 100 8.02 -3.69 6.40
C PHE A 100 7.65 -3.17 5.00
N LEU A 101 6.39 -2.74 4.79
CA LEU A 101 5.96 -2.22 3.50
C LEU A 101 6.66 -0.90 3.14
N ARG A 102 6.93 -0.02 4.11
CA ARG A 102 7.69 1.21 3.86
C ARG A 102 9.10 0.90 3.37
N ASP A 103 9.77 -0.04 4.03
CA ASP A 103 11.13 -0.44 3.64
C ASP A 103 11.14 -1.07 2.24
N LYS A 104 10.15 -1.92 1.93
CA LYS A 104 10.05 -2.51 0.59
C LYS A 104 9.73 -1.49 -0.49
N PHE A 105 8.91 -0.49 -0.22
CA PHE A 105 8.67 0.60 -1.17
C PHE A 105 9.93 1.46 -1.38
N ALA A 106 10.70 1.72 -0.32
CA ALA A 106 11.97 2.42 -0.44
C ALA A 106 12.98 1.62 -1.26
N GLU A 107 13.12 0.31 -1.03
CA GLU A 107 13.95 -0.60 -1.81
C GLU A 107 13.57 -0.56 -3.30
N LEU A 108 12.28 -0.64 -3.62
CA LEU A 108 11.79 -0.56 -5.00
C LEU A 108 12.08 0.80 -5.66
N PHE A 109 12.03 1.89 -4.90
CA PHE A 109 12.42 3.19 -5.42
C PHE A 109 13.92 3.27 -5.68
N ASP A 110 14.74 2.76 -4.75
CA ASP A 110 16.20 2.79 -4.87
C ASP A 110 16.70 1.90 -6.02
N ASP A 111 16.09 0.73 -6.21
CA ASP A 111 16.51 -0.24 -7.22
C ASP A 111 16.02 0.13 -8.64
N PHE A 112 14.79 0.62 -8.76
CA PHE A 112 14.13 0.82 -10.07
C PHE A 112 13.85 2.29 -10.40
N GLY A 113 13.98 3.21 -9.45
CA GLY A 113 13.71 4.64 -9.65
C GLY A 113 12.24 4.96 -9.97
N ILE A 114 11.29 4.08 -9.61
CA ILE A 114 9.87 4.25 -9.93
C ILE A 114 9.26 5.30 -9.00
N PRO A 115 8.81 6.48 -9.53
CA PRO A 115 8.33 7.59 -8.69
C PRO A 115 7.16 7.24 -7.78
N LEU A 116 6.34 6.24 -8.16
CA LEU A 116 5.23 5.74 -7.37
C LEU A 116 5.66 5.29 -5.97
N PHE A 117 6.88 4.75 -5.83
CA PHE A 117 7.40 4.20 -4.57
C PHE A 117 8.19 5.21 -3.73
N LYS A 118 8.34 6.43 -4.20
CA LYS A 118 9.08 7.48 -3.50
C LYS A 118 8.50 7.71 -2.09
N ALA A 119 9.35 7.78 -1.06
CA ALA A 119 8.92 7.91 0.33
C ALA A 119 8.16 9.23 0.60
N ASP A 120 8.56 10.31 -0.06
CA ASP A 120 7.93 11.64 0.05
C ASP A 120 6.83 11.87 -1.00
N HIS A 121 6.30 10.81 -1.62
CA HIS A 121 5.16 10.93 -2.52
C HIS A 121 3.97 11.55 -1.77
N PRO A 122 3.32 12.61 -2.30
CA PRO A 122 2.34 13.41 -1.56
C PRO A 122 1.15 12.60 -1.03
N TYR A 123 0.77 11.53 -1.73
CA TYR A 123 -0.36 10.67 -1.36
C TYR A 123 0.07 9.34 -0.70
N ALA A 124 1.33 9.21 -0.27
CA ALA A 124 1.88 7.99 0.33
C ALA A 124 1.48 7.79 1.80
N ILE A 125 0.21 7.92 2.11
CA ILE A 125 -0.33 7.70 3.46
C ILE A 125 -0.73 6.24 3.58
N LEU A 126 -0.13 5.52 4.53
CA LEU A 126 -0.53 4.17 4.86
C LEU A 126 -1.66 4.18 5.91
N PRO A 127 -2.68 3.33 5.75
CA PRO A 127 -3.72 3.11 6.75
C PRO A 127 -3.17 2.41 8.01
N THR A 128 -4.02 1.94 8.89
CA THR A 128 -3.61 1.13 10.04
C THR A 128 -3.02 -0.21 9.61
N ALA A 129 -2.28 -0.88 10.49
CA ALA A 129 -1.73 -2.20 10.18
C ALA A 129 -2.83 -3.24 9.95
N ASP A 130 -3.95 -3.15 10.68
CA ASP A 130 -5.11 -4.03 10.50
C ASP A 130 -5.76 -3.84 9.12
N GLU A 131 -6.00 -2.60 8.71
CA GLU A 131 -6.54 -2.30 7.37
C GLU A 131 -5.61 -2.76 6.25
N LEU A 132 -4.28 -2.60 6.42
CA LEU A 132 -3.30 -3.14 5.47
C LEU A 132 -3.34 -4.66 5.39
N ASP A 133 -3.47 -5.33 6.54
CA ASP A 133 -3.58 -6.77 6.61
C ASP A 133 -4.83 -7.29 5.88
N GLU A 134 -5.97 -6.62 6.05
CA GLU A 134 -7.20 -6.92 5.32
C GLU A 134 -7.05 -6.74 3.80
N ILE A 135 -6.42 -5.65 3.37
CA ILE A 135 -6.15 -5.40 1.94
C ILE A 135 -5.25 -6.48 1.34
N ILE A 136 -4.15 -6.84 2.03
CA ILE A 136 -3.25 -7.90 1.58
C ILE A 136 -3.96 -9.25 1.55
N THR A 137 -4.82 -9.53 2.52
CA THR A 137 -5.65 -10.73 2.54
C THR A 137 -6.57 -10.78 1.32
N ALA A 138 -7.17 -9.65 0.93
CA ALA A 138 -7.99 -9.57 -0.28
C ALA A 138 -7.16 -9.86 -1.55
N PHE A 139 -5.94 -9.32 -1.67
CA PHE A 139 -5.04 -9.66 -2.78
C PHE A 139 -4.74 -11.16 -2.85
N ASN A 140 -4.49 -11.80 -1.69
CA ASN A 140 -4.23 -13.24 -1.63
C ASN A 140 -5.47 -14.11 -1.92
N SER A 141 -6.68 -13.61 -1.64
CA SER A 141 -7.91 -14.35 -1.96
C SER A 141 -8.14 -14.47 -3.47
N ILE A 142 -7.70 -13.49 -4.26
CA ILE A 142 -7.79 -13.53 -5.72
C ILE A 142 -6.93 -14.67 -6.29
N GLU A 143 -5.79 -14.97 -5.68
CA GLU A 143 -4.92 -16.09 -6.11
C GLU A 143 -5.49 -17.46 -5.80
N LEU A 144 -6.37 -17.54 -4.81
CA LEU A 144 -7.02 -18.80 -4.42
C LEU A 144 -8.26 -19.10 -5.26
N ASP A 145 -8.71 -18.16 -6.10
CA ASP A 145 -9.82 -18.36 -7.01
C ASP A 145 -9.34 -19.13 -8.26
N GLU A 146 -9.80 -20.38 -8.42
CA GLU A 146 -9.47 -21.23 -9.57
C GLU A 146 -9.87 -20.62 -10.93
N GLN A 147 -10.85 -19.69 -10.96
CA GLN A 147 -11.27 -18.99 -12.18
C GLN A 147 -10.36 -17.82 -12.53
N CYS A 148 -9.77 -17.21 -11.53
CA CYS A 148 -8.91 -16.04 -11.68
C CYS A 148 -7.41 -16.37 -11.64
N GLY A 149 -7.00 -17.42 -10.92
CA GLY A 149 -5.69 -18.02 -10.84
C GLY A 149 -4.45 -17.10 -10.93
N GLU A 150 -3.27 -17.70 -10.91
CA GLU A 150 -1.99 -16.98 -11.08
C GLU A 150 -1.88 -16.21 -12.42
N ASP A 151 -2.70 -16.58 -13.40
CA ASP A 151 -2.66 -16.00 -14.76
C ASP A 151 -3.12 -14.54 -14.82
N ILE A 152 -4.00 -14.09 -13.92
CA ILE A 152 -4.46 -12.68 -13.89
C ILE A 152 -3.28 -11.73 -13.69
N TRP A 153 -2.45 -11.99 -12.70
CA TRP A 153 -1.33 -11.11 -12.36
C TRP A 153 -0.19 -11.15 -13.38
N LYS A 154 -0.15 -12.19 -14.22
CA LYS A 154 0.78 -12.34 -15.35
C LYS A 154 0.25 -11.72 -16.64
N GLY A 155 -1.03 -11.35 -16.69
CA GLY A 155 -1.65 -10.72 -17.84
C GLY A 155 -0.99 -9.39 -18.21
N ASP A 156 -0.80 -9.15 -19.51
CA ASP A 156 -0.06 -7.97 -20.00
C ASP A 156 -0.77 -6.64 -19.70
N ASP A 157 -2.09 -6.67 -19.53
CA ASP A 157 -2.91 -5.46 -19.38
C ASP A 157 -3.60 -5.33 -18.02
N ILE A 158 -3.16 -6.11 -17.03
CA ILE A 158 -3.82 -6.11 -15.71
C ILE A 158 -3.85 -4.75 -15.05
N LEU A 159 -2.74 -4.00 -15.11
CA LEU A 159 -2.66 -2.67 -14.51
C LEU A 159 -3.54 -1.65 -15.25
N GLY A 160 -3.63 -1.74 -16.58
CA GLY A 160 -4.52 -0.92 -17.39
C GLY A 160 -5.99 -1.17 -17.04
N TRP A 161 -6.40 -2.43 -17.00
CA TRP A 161 -7.75 -2.82 -16.62
C TRP A 161 -8.12 -2.38 -15.19
N MET A 162 -7.21 -2.54 -14.24
CA MET A 162 -7.40 -2.08 -12.86
C MET A 162 -7.57 -0.55 -12.80
N TYR A 163 -6.76 0.20 -13.57
CA TYR A 163 -6.86 1.65 -13.65
C TYR A 163 -8.21 2.10 -14.21
N GLU A 164 -8.68 1.51 -15.31
CA GLU A 164 -9.98 1.84 -15.90
C GLU A 164 -11.13 1.60 -14.93
N ASN A 165 -11.14 0.44 -14.25
CA ASN A 165 -12.20 0.10 -13.30
C ASN A 165 -12.17 0.95 -12.03
N PHE A 166 -11.01 1.43 -11.60
CA PHE A 166 -10.91 2.32 -10.44
C PHE A 166 -11.45 3.72 -10.73
N ASN A 167 -11.35 4.20 -11.96
CA ASN A 167 -11.80 5.52 -12.37
C ASN A 167 -13.23 5.57 -12.93
N ALA A 168 -13.88 4.42 -13.12
CA ALA A 168 -15.27 4.32 -13.53
C ALA A 168 -16.24 4.64 -12.38
#